data_579e23c666bf9c815c6452d6f37adcbb
#
_entry.id   579e23c666bf9c815c6452d6f37adcbb
#
_cell.length_a   1.000
_cell.length_b   1.000
_cell.length_c   1.000
_cell.angle_alpha   90.00
_cell.angle_beta   90.00
_cell.angle_gamma   90.00
#
_symmetry.space_group_name_H-M   'P 1'
#
loop_
_entity.id
_entity.type
_entity.pdbx_description
1 polymer ?
#
loop_
_entity_poly.entity_id
_entity_poly.type
_entity_poly.pdbx_seq_one_letter_code
_entity_poly.pdbx_strand_id
1 'polypeptide(L)'
;MFLKTVMERNQPLVRLGIEWQQNGVILPDTYLLDYDTILENARSIKQAGDANGVQNFFMLKQIGRNPLIARALTDMGYVGAVCVDFREALTMVENQIPLGNVGHLVQIPRAALKKILRAKPVIVTVYTLEKAREISAVCTELGLHQKLMLRVLGEGDMLYSGQYGGFELQELDSAVRAIEAMPNVEVGGVCSFPCFLYDEAAQDILPMPNLRTVQTAAEMLRARGYRDLMLNTPSATCTHSIPMIAAAGGTHGEPGHGLTGTTPYHAGHPDAEERPGYLYVCLLYTSPSP
;
A
#
# COMPACT_ATOMS: atom_id res chain seq x y z
N MET A 1 -0.83 4.60 -22.80
CA MET A 1 -1.92 3.89 -22.08
C MET A 1 -2.79 4.87 -21.32
N PHE A 2 -2.36 5.48 -20.21
CA PHE A 2 -3.21 6.33 -19.37
C PHE A 2 -3.65 7.66 -19.98
N LEU A 3 -2.89 8.27 -20.91
CA LEU A 3 -3.30 9.53 -21.54
C LEU A 3 -4.66 9.39 -22.23
N LYS A 4 -4.88 8.30 -23.00
CA LYS A 4 -6.17 8.04 -23.65
C LYS A 4 -7.29 7.98 -22.59
N THR A 5 -7.10 7.20 -21.55
CA THR A 5 -8.10 7.04 -20.46
C THR A 5 -8.38 8.37 -19.74
N VAL A 6 -7.35 9.19 -19.47
CA VAL A 6 -7.54 10.52 -18.88
C VAL A 6 -8.31 11.45 -19.82
N MET A 7 -8.00 11.42 -21.12
CA MET A 7 -8.73 12.23 -22.11
C MET A 7 -10.21 11.82 -22.25
N GLU A 8 -10.52 10.55 -22.09
CA GLU A 8 -11.88 10.04 -22.20
C GLU A 8 -12.70 10.26 -20.91
N ARG A 9 -12.07 10.08 -19.74
CA ARG A 9 -12.76 10.02 -18.44
C ARG A 9 -12.53 11.22 -17.52
N ASN A 10 -11.53 12.08 -17.82
CA ASN A 10 -11.28 13.34 -17.10
C ASN A 10 -10.69 14.40 -18.04
N GLN A 11 -11.41 14.67 -19.14
CA GLN A 11 -11.00 15.69 -20.11
C GLN A 11 -10.81 17.10 -19.48
N PRO A 12 -11.59 17.53 -18.48
CA PRO A 12 -11.36 18.82 -17.82
C PRO A 12 -9.95 18.96 -17.24
N LEU A 13 -9.40 17.91 -16.60
CA LEU A 13 -8.05 17.92 -16.07
C LEU A 13 -7.00 18.11 -17.17
N VAL A 14 -7.19 17.47 -18.33
CA VAL A 14 -6.27 17.61 -19.47
C VAL A 14 -6.32 19.03 -20.02
N ARG A 15 -7.51 19.60 -20.22
CA ARG A 15 -7.68 20.98 -20.69
C ARG A 15 -7.04 21.99 -19.74
N LEU A 16 -7.27 21.81 -18.43
CA LEU A 16 -6.67 22.64 -17.39
C LEU A 16 -5.14 22.59 -17.42
N GLY A 17 -4.57 21.39 -17.57
CA GLY A 17 -3.12 21.20 -17.67
C GLY A 17 -2.51 21.92 -18.87
N ILE A 18 -3.15 21.85 -20.03
CA ILE A 18 -2.72 22.56 -21.25
C ILE A 18 -2.83 24.07 -21.04
N GLU A 19 -3.96 24.55 -20.56
CA GLU A 19 -4.21 25.97 -20.31
C GLU A 19 -3.19 26.56 -19.32
N TRP A 20 -2.97 25.90 -18.20
CA TRP A 20 -2.03 26.37 -17.17
C TRP A 20 -0.58 26.38 -17.66
N GLN A 21 -0.21 25.39 -18.46
CA GLN A 21 1.13 25.34 -19.05
C GLN A 21 1.32 26.47 -20.08
N GLN A 22 0.32 26.68 -20.97
CA GLN A 22 0.38 27.72 -22.01
C GLN A 22 0.37 29.14 -21.43
N ASN A 23 -0.34 29.34 -20.33
CA ASN A 23 -0.42 30.62 -19.62
C ASN A 23 0.70 30.85 -18.59
N GLY A 24 1.65 29.93 -18.48
CA GLY A 24 2.77 30.04 -17.53
C GLY A 24 2.38 29.94 -16.05
N VAL A 25 1.23 29.36 -15.76
CA VAL A 25 0.76 29.13 -14.38
C VAL A 25 1.57 27.98 -13.71
N ILE A 26 1.91 26.97 -14.50
CA ILE A 26 2.73 25.86 -14.06
C ILE A 26 3.99 25.71 -14.91
N LEU A 27 5.06 25.23 -14.28
CA LEU A 27 6.28 24.87 -14.98
C LEU A 27 6.14 23.49 -15.64
N PRO A 28 6.97 23.20 -16.67
CA PRO A 28 7.13 21.83 -17.15
C PRO A 28 7.49 20.86 -16.00
N ASP A 29 7.25 19.57 -16.23
CA ASP A 29 7.52 18.51 -15.26
C ASP A 29 6.70 18.65 -13.96
N THR A 30 5.46 19.15 -14.12
CA THR A 30 4.49 19.31 -13.04
C THR A 30 3.46 18.17 -13.05
N TYR A 31 3.21 17.58 -11.88
CA TYR A 31 2.06 16.72 -11.65
C TYR A 31 0.86 17.53 -11.18
N LEU A 32 -0.25 17.42 -11.88
CA LEU A 32 -1.54 17.97 -11.47
C LEU A 32 -2.34 16.85 -10.80
N LEU A 33 -2.88 17.14 -9.63
CA LEU A 33 -3.75 16.24 -8.88
C LEU A 33 -5.17 16.82 -8.88
N ASP A 34 -6.12 16.07 -9.44
CA ASP A 34 -7.55 16.37 -9.32
C ASP A 34 -8.03 15.88 -7.95
N TYR A 35 -8.01 16.79 -7.00
CA TYR A 35 -8.31 16.51 -5.60
C TYR A 35 -9.71 15.90 -5.43
N ASP A 36 -10.71 16.46 -6.07
CA ASP A 36 -12.09 16.02 -5.94
C ASP A 36 -12.27 14.60 -6.51
N THR A 37 -11.72 14.34 -7.70
CA THR A 37 -11.75 13.00 -8.31
C THR A 37 -11.03 11.97 -7.44
N ILE A 38 -9.87 12.30 -6.86
CA ILE A 38 -9.15 11.40 -5.95
C ILE A 38 -10.00 11.09 -4.71
N LEU A 39 -10.69 12.08 -4.15
CA LEU A 39 -11.55 11.85 -2.99
C LEU A 39 -12.85 11.09 -3.33
N GLU A 40 -13.39 11.26 -4.52
CA GLU A 40 -14.51 10.45 -5.02
C GLU A 40 -14.08 8.97 -5.13
N ASN A 41 -12.96 8.69 -5.80
CA ASN A 41 -12.38 7.35 -5.88
C ASN A 41 -12.16 6.74 -4.49
N ALA A 42 -11.61 7.54 -3.57
CA ALA A 42 -11.38 7.10 -2.20
C ALA A 42 -12.68 6.72 -1.47
N ARG A 43 -13.77 7.47 -1.67
CA ARG A 43 -15.08 7.12 -1.08
C ARG A 43 -15.60 5.80 -1.62
N SER A 44 -15.54 5.59 -2.94
CA SER A 44 -15.97 4.32 -3.57
C SER A 44 -15.15 3.14 -3.04
N ILE A 45 -13.83 3.25 -2.97
CA ILE A 45 -12.95 2.22 -2.42
C ILE A 45 -13.28 1.95 -0.93
N LYS A 46 -13.49 3.02 -0.14
CA LYS A 46 -13.84 2.88 1.28
C LYS A 46 -15.19 2.16 1.46
N GLN A 47 -16.20 2.54 0.67
CA GLN A 47 -17.51 1.90 0.70
C GLN A 47 -17.43 0.42 0.31
N ALA A 48 -16.66 0.07 -0.74
CA ALA A 48 -16.42 -1.32 -1.10
C ALA A 48 -15.73 -2.09 0.04
N GLY A 49 -14.75 -1.47 0.70
CA GLY A 49 -14.09 -2.05 1.88
C GLY A 49 -15.07 -2.33 3.01
N ASP A 50 -15.87 -1.35 3.39
CA ASP A 50 -16.86 -1.48 4.46
C ASP A 50 -17.91 -2.54 4.15
N ALA A 51 -18.40 -2.61 2.91
CA ALA A 51 -19.38 -3.60 2.48
C ALA A 51 -18.84 -5.04 2.48
N ASN A 52 -17.53 -5.21 2.37
CA ASN A 52 -16.87 -6.53 2.31
C ASN A 52 -16.05 -6.86 3.57
N GLY A 53 -16.07 -6.03 4.60
CA GLY A 53 -15.30 -6.24 5.83
C GLY A 53 -13.79 -6.12 5.66
N VAL A 54 -13.33 -5.41 4.61
CA VAL A 54 -11.92 -5.13 4.33
C VAL A 54 -11.59 -3.72 4.79
N GLN A 55 -10.65 -3.59 5.72
CA GLN A 55 -10.13 -2.29 6.12
C GLN A 55 -9.11 -1.80 5.10
N ASN A 56 -9.08 -0.52 4.82
CA ASN A 56 -8.14 0.06 3.88
C ASN A 56 -7.13 0.95 4.60
N PHE A 57 -5.86 0.66 4.39
CA PHE A 57 -4.78 1.64 4.47
C PHE A 57 -4.82 2.55 3.25
N PHE A 58 -3.92 3.52 3.14
CA PHE A 58 -3.74 4.28 1.91
C PHE A 58 -2.26 4.45 1.58
N MET A 59 -1.91 4.47 0.28
CA MET A 59 -0.54 4.63 -0.18
C MET A 59 -0.43 5.86 -1.11
N LEU A 60 0.45 6.79 -0.77
CA LEU A 60 0.59 8.07 -1.48
C LEU A 60 1.94 8.24 -2.21
N LYS A 61 2.72 7.17 -2.37
CA LYS A 61 4.04 7.27 -3.01
C LYS A 61 3.97 7.83 -4.43
N GLN A 62 2.92 7.49 -5.20
CA GLN A 62 2.74 7.92 -6.58
C GLN A 62 2.25 9.36 -6.74
N ILE A 63 1.77 9.98 -5.68
CA ILE A 63 1.25 11.36 -5.67
C ILE A 63 2.00 12.27 -4.69
N GLY A 64 3.29 12.01 -4.53
CA GLY A 64 4.20 12.91 -3.80
C GLY A 64 4.04 12.90 -2.28
N ARG A 65 3.44 11.87 -1.68
CA ARG A 65 3.20 11.78 -0.22
C ARG A 65 2.41 12.98 0.31
N ASN A 66 1.44 13.45 -0.45
CA ASN A 66 0.72 14.70 -0.21
C ASN A 66 -0.05 14.68 1.13
N PRO A 67 0.30 15.53 2.12
CA PRO A 67 -0.34 15.49 3.44
C PRO A 67 -1.80 15.99 3.43
N LEU A 68 -2.19 16.83 2.48
CA LEU A 68 -3.56 17.29 2.34
C LEU A 68 -4.50 16.12 1.98
N ILE A 69 -4.10 15.32 0.99
CA ILE A 69 -4.83 14.11 0.61
C ILE A 69 -4.80 13.10 1.76
N ALA A 70 -3.63 12.87 2.39
CA ALA A 70 -3.50 11.97 3.53
C ALA A 70 -4.48 12.30 4.66
N ARG A 71 -4.65 13.57 4.99
CA ARG A 71 -5.59 14.05 6.01
C ARG A 71 -7.04 13.75 5.63
N ALA A 72 -7.42 14.07 4.40
CA ALA A 72 -8.76 13.78 3.90
C ALA A 72 -9.09 12.27 3.93
N LEU A 73 -8.13 11.41 3.57
CA LEU A 73 -8.30 9.95 3.67
C LEU A 73 -8.44 9.48 5.12
N THR A 74 -7.66 10.06 6.04
CA THR A 74 -7.79 9.79 7.48
C THR A 74 -9.17 10.17 7.98
N ASP A 75 -9.67 11.35 7.60
CA ASP A 75 -11.00 11.85 7.98
C ASP A 75 -12.14 11.00 7.39
N MET A 76 -11.91 10.33 6.26
CA MET A 76 -12.84 9.34 5.69
C MET A 76 -12.83 7.99 6.43
N GLY A 77 -11.93 7.78 7.39
CA GLY A 77 -11.83 6.53 8.14
C GLY A 77 -10.92 5.47 7.52
N TYR A 78 -9.99 5.85 6.66
CA TYR A 78 -8.87 4.98 6.32
C TYR A 78 -7.98 4.76 7.54
N VAL A 79 -7.42 3.55 7.67
CA VAL A 79 -6.70 3.12 8.88
C VAL A 79 -5.40 3.91 9.12
N GLY A 80 -4.72 4.30 8.04
CA GLY A 80 -3.46 5.06 8.09
C GLY A 80 -2.61 4.86 6.85
N ALA A 81 -1.50 5.57 6.79
CA ALA A 81 -0.59 5.56 5.65
C ALA A 81 0.23 4.25 5.58
N VAL A 82 0.28 3.63 4.39
CA VAL A 82 1.32 2.67 4.05
C VAL A 82 2.57 3.44 3.64
N CYS A 83 3.63 3.26 4.39
CA CYS A 83 4.91 3.90 4.11
C CYS A 83 5.91 2.88 3.60
N VAL A 84 6.20 2.93 2.30
CA VAL A 84 7.10 1.97 1.66
C VAL A 84 8.56 2.17 2.08
N ASP A 85 8.91 3.37 2.54
CA ASP A 85 10.21 3.67 3.13
C ASP A 85 10.09 4.58 4.37
N PHE A 86 11.20 4.75 5.07
CA PHE A 86 11.25 5.57 6.30
C PHE A 86 11.05 7.07 6.04
N ARG A 87 11.36 7.58 4.85
CA ARG A 87 11.17 9.00 4.51
C ARG A 87 9.68 9.33 4.38
N GLU A 88 8.93 8.43 3.76
CA GLU A 88 7.46 8.54 3.74
C GLU A 88 6.89 8.56 5.16
N ALA A 89 7.34 7.61 6.00
CA ALA A 89 6.89 7.56 7.39
C ALA A 89 7.23 8.86 8.16
N LEU A 90 8.43 9.40 7.97
CA LEU A 90 8.81 10.68 8.60
C LEU A 90 7.98 11.85 8.10
N THR A 91 7.67 11.91 6.80
CA THR A 91 6.77 12.92 6.22
C THR A 91 5.38 12.84 6.84
N MET A 92 4.83 11.64 7.01
CA MET A 92 3.52 11.46 7.66
C MET A 92 3.57 11.89 9.13
N VAL A 93 4.61 11.49 9.87
CA VAL A 93 4.80 11.87 11.28
C VAL A 93 4.88 13.40 11.45
N GLU A 94 5.65 14.08 10.59
CA GLU A 94 5.80 15.53 10.63
C GLU A 94 4.50 16.29 10.34
N ASN A 95 3.61 15.67 9.57
CA ASN A 95 2.29 16.21 9.26
C ASN A 95 1.16 15.65 10.14
N GLN A 96 1.48 14.89 11.20
CA GLN A 96 0.52 14.29 12.13
C GLN A 96 -0.50 13.35 11.48
N ILE A 97 -0.07 12.66 10.42
CA ILE A 97 -0.87 11.65 9.73
C ILE A 97 -0.64 10.28 10.38
N PRO A 98 -1.70 9.53 10.70
CA PRO A 98 -1.57 8.19 11.27
C PRO A 98 -0.76 7.25 10.37
N LEU A 99 0.15 6.50 10.98
CA LEU A 99 0.90 5.45 10.29
C LEU A 99 0.12 4.14 10.33
N GLY A 100 -0.17 3.58 9.18
CA GLY A 100 -0.77 2.25 9.03
C GLY A 100 0.29 1.15 9.03
N ASN A 101 0.79 0.79 7.87
CA ASN A 101 1.85 -0.22 7.69
C ASN A 101 3.17 0.45 7.31
N VAL A 102 4.23 0.23 8.08
CA VAL A 102 5.56 0.79 7.80
C VAL A 102 6.57 -0.33 7.61
N GLY A 103 7.51 -0.14 6.68
CA GLY A 103 8.55 -1.14 6.39
C GLY A 103 8.16 -2.16 5.32
N HIS A 104 7.08 -1.91 4.60
CA HIS A 104 6.53 -2.84 3.60
C HIS A 104 7.52 -3.19 2.48
N LEU A 105 8.31 -2.23 1.97
CA LEU A 105 9.33 -2.48 0.94
C LEU A 105 10.75 -2.24 1.46
N VAL A 106 10.94 -1.21 2.28
CA VAL A 106 12.25 -0.86 2.85
C VAL A 106 12.16 -0.88 4.36
N GLN A 107 13.00 -1.70 4.99
CA GLN A 107 13.05 -1.81 6.44
C GLN A 107 13.50 -0.50 7.09
N ILE A 108 12.93 -0.18 8.25
CA ILE A 108 13.20 1.07 8.97
C ILE A 108 14.65 1.07 9.46
N PRO A 109 15.50 2.06 9.08
CA PRO A 109 16.86 2.15 9.59
C PRO A 109 16.86 2.50 11.10
N ARG A 110 17.87 2.05 11.84
CA ARG A 110 17.99 2.27 13.30
C ARG A 110 17.80 3.73 13.70
N ALA A 111 18.37 4.65 12.93
CA ALA A 111 18.28 6.10 13.20
C ALA A 111 16.84 6.65 13.18
N ALA A 112 15.92 6.02 12.43
CA ALA A 112 14.54 6.47 12.32
C ALA A 112 13.57 5.71 13.26
N LEU A 113 13.98 4.55 13.80
CA LEU A 113 13.09 3.67 14.58
C LEU A 113 12.39 4.41 15.73
N LYS A 114 13.13 5.13 16.58
CA LYS A 114 12.54 5.83 17.74
C LYS A 114 11.49 6.87 17.34
N LYS A 115 11.75 7.66 16.29
CA LYS A 115 10.81 8.68 15.82
C LYS A 115 9.55 8.04 15.26
N ILE A 116 9.70 6.99 14.45
CA ILE A 116 8.58 6.28 13.81
C ILE A 116 7.76 5.51 14.86
N LEU A 117 8.39 4.77 15.77
CA LEU A 117 7.66 3.97 16.77
C LEU A 117 6.91 4.85 17.79
N ARG A 118 7.41 6.07 18.11
CA ARG A 118 6.66 7.05 18.91
C ARG A 118 5.36 7.49 18.25
N ALA A 119 5.25 7.45 16.94
CA ALA A 119 4.02 7.72 16.21
C ALA A 119 3.04 6.54 16.22
N LYS A 120 3.40 5.41 16.85
CA LYS A 120 2.57 4.23 17.06
C LYS A 120 1.95 3.69 15.76
N PRO A 121 2.76 3.22 14.80
CA PRO A 121 2.23 2.57 13.60
C PRO A 121 1.26 1.45 13.98
N VAL A 122 0.19 1.29 13.22
CA VAL A 122 -0.76 0.18 13.44
C VAL A 122 -0.03 -1.15 13.37
N ILE A 123 0.86 -1.29 12.37
CA ILE A 123 1.69 -2.47 12.21
C ILE A 123 3.03 -2.11 11.53
N VAL A 124 4.09 -2.85 11.86
CA VAL A 124 5.40 -2.72 11.21
C VAL A 124 5.75 -4.02 10.51
N THR A 125 5.96 -3.96 9.20
CA THR A 125 6.38 -5.14 8.42
C THR A 125 7.86 -5.42 8.65
N VAL A 126 8.17 -6.67 8.98
CA VAL A 126 9.54 -7.16 9.20
C VAL A 126 9.88 -8.32 8.27
N TYR A 127 11.15 -8.39 7.88
CA TYR A 127 11.69 -9.39 6.94
C TYR A 127 12.65 -10.36 7.64
N THR A 128 13.15 -9.99 8.82
CA THR A 128 14.14 -10.75 9.55
C THR A 128 13.93 -10.66 11.06
N LEU A 129 14.45 -11.65 11.79
CA LEU A 129 14.46 -11.63 13.26
C LEU A 129 15.35 -10.52 13.83
N GLU A 130 16.42 -10.11 13.11
CA GLU A 130 17.24 -8.97 13.52
C GLU A 130 16.42 -7.69 13.60
N LYS A 131 15.59 -7.43 12.57
CA LYS A 131 14.72 -6.25 12.57
C LYS A 131 13.67 -6.33 13.68
N ALA A 132 13.09 -7.48 13.93
CA ALA A 132 12.16 -7.69 15.04
C ALA A 132 12.83 -7.39 16.40
N ARG A 133 14.09 -7.85 16.62
CA ARG A 133 14.86 -7.55 17.84
C ARG A 133 15.17 -6.06 17.98
N GLU A 134 15.54 -5.38 16.90
CA GLU A 134 15.76 -3.92 16.91
C GLU A 134 14.51 -3.16 17.35
N ILE A 135 13.34 -3.53 16.80
CA ILE A 135 12.06 -2.93 17.16
C ILE A 135 11.72 -3.24 18.62
N SER A 136 11.86 -4.49 19.07
CA SER A 136 11.63 -4.91 20.44
C SER A 136 12.47 -4.11 21.44
N ALA A 137 13.77 -3.95 21.16
CA ALA A 137 14.66 -3.16 22.02
C ALA A 137 14.25 -1.70 22.13
N VAL A 138 13.88 -1.06 21.00
CA VAL A 138 13.40 0.32 21.01
C VAL A 138 12.05 0.46 21.68
N CYS A 139 11.13 -0.48 21.48
CA CYS A 139 9.84 -0.51 22.18
C CYS A 139 10.03 -0.63 23.70
N THR A 140 10.95 -1.49 24.15
CA THR A 140 11.32 -1.63 25.56
C THR A 140 11.86 -0.32 26.14
N GLU A 141 12.77 0.34 25.44
CA GLU A 141 13.32 1.63 25.86
C GLU A 141 12.24 2.72 25.97
N LEU A 142 11.26 2.70 25.08
CA LEU A 142 10.20 3.73 25.00
C LEU A 142 8.96 3.39 25.83
N GLY A 143 8.86 2.20 26.42
CA GLY A 143 7.65 1.72 27.10
C GLY A 143 6.48 1.56 26.14
N LEU A 144 6.74 1.17 24.89
CA LEU A 144 5.74 0.97 23.85
C LEU A 144 5.58 -0.52 23.56
N HIS A 145 4.49 -0.88 22.89
CA HIS A 145 4.24 -2.21 22.35
C HIS A 145 3.94 -2.09 20.86
N GLN A 146 4.50 -2.99 20.00
CA GLN A 146 4.34 -2.92 18.58
C GLN A 146 3.93 -4.26 17.95
N LYS A 147 2.86 -4.23 17.15
CA LYS A 147 2.46 -5.35 16.30
C LYS A 147 3.40 -5.46 15.09
N LEU A 148 3.85 -6.67 14.80
CA LEU A 148 4.69 -6.99 13.67
C LEU A 148 3.90 -7.75 12.61
N MET A 149 4.03 -7.33 11.36
CA MET A 149 3.59 -8.07 10.19
C MET A 149 4.76 -8.84 9.61
N LEU A 150 4.63 -10.13 9.50
CA LEU A 150 5.67 -10.96 8.91
C LEU A 150 5.48 -11.01 7.38
N ARG A 151 6.47 -10.55 6.63
CA ARG A 151 6.50 -10.82 5.21
C ARG A 151 6.89 -12.27 5.01
N VAL A 152 6.00 -13.04 4.38
CA VAL A 152 6.19 -14.47 4.13
C VAL A 152 6.49 -14.74 2.67
N LEU A 153 7.28 -15.80 2.43
CA LEU A 153 7.68 -16.28 1.12
C LEU A 153 7.33 -17.77 1.00
N GLY A 154 6.87 -18.17 -0.15
CA GLY A 154 6.55 -19.56 -0.51
C GLY A 154 7.14 -19.95 -1.86
N GLU A 155 7.22 -21.24 -2.09
CA GLU A 155 7.66 -21.77 -3.38
C GLU A 155 6.72 -21.30 -4.50
N GLY A 156 7.29 -20.78 -5.58
CA GLY A 156 6.55 -20.27 -6.73
C GLY A 156 6.06 -18.85 -6.58
N ASP A 157 6.33 -18.16 -5.47
CA ASP A 157 5.98 -16.76 -5.31
C ASP A 157 6.63 -15.88 -6.37
N MET A 158 5.85 -14.93 -6.89
CA MET A 158 6.37 -13.86 -7.73
C MET A 158 7.11 -12.85 -6.85
N LEU A 159 8.35 -12.55 -7.19
CA LEU A 159 9.18 -11.57 -6.49
C LEU A 159 9.72 -10.53 -7.46
N TYR A 160 9.55 -9.25 -7.13
CA TYR A 160 10.21 -8.19 -7.88
C TYR A 160 11.70 -8.16 -7.59
N SER A 161 12.49 -7.73 -8.59
CA SER A 161 13.93 -7.56 -8.43
C SER A 161 14.26 -6.67 -7.22
N GLY A 162 15.17 -7.16 -6.37
CA GLY A 162 15.57 -6.47 -5.13
C GLY A 162 14.58 -6.61 -3.95
N GLN A 163 13.51 -7.39 -4.07
CA GLN A 163 12.51 -7.58 -3.02
C GLN A 163 12.42 -9.04 -2.54
N TYR A 164 13.57 -9.66 -2.28
CA TYR A 164 13.68 -11.09 -1.96
C TYR A 164 13.62 -11.41 -0.47
N GLY A 165 13.53 -10.41 0.41
CA GLY A 165 13.51 -10.61 1.86
C GLY A 165 12.15 -11.07 2.39
N GLY A 166 12.16 -11.87 3.45
CA GLY A 166 10.98 -12.38 4.13
C GLY A 166 11.28 -13.66 4.89
N PHE A 167 10.28 -14.23 5.53
CA PHE A 167 10.34 -15.51 6.23
C PHE A 167 9.80 -16.61 5.33
N GLU A 168 10.60 -17.60 5.03
CA GLU A 168 10.14 -18.79 4.31
C GLU A 168 9.05 -19.53 5.11
N LEU A 169 8.02 -20.04 4.45
CA LEU A 169 6.92 -20.75 5.14
C LEU A 169 7.43 -21.89 6.04
N GLN A 170 8.46 -22.61 5.60
CA GLN A 170 9.06 -23.71 6.36
C GLN A 170 9.76 -23.24 7.65
N GLU A 171 10.17 -21.97 7.73
CA GLU A 171 10.85 -21.37 8.89
C GLU A 171 9.87 -20.54 9.75
N LEU A 172 8.63 -20.34 9.30
CA LEU A 172 7.68 -19.44 9.93
C LEU A 172 7.41 -19.79 11.39
N ASP A 173 7.24 -21.07 11.72
CA ASP A 173 6.96 -21.51 13.09
C ASP A 173 8.13 -21.19 14.03
N SER A 174 9.37 -21.38 13.59
CA SER A 174 10.56 -21.03 14.38
C SER A 174 10.72 -19.50 14.54
N ALA A 175 10.42 -18.75 13.49
CA ALA A 175 10.45 -17.28 13.53
C ALA A 175 9.41 -16.72 14.50
N VAL A 176 8.21 -17.25 14.49
CA VAL A 176 7.12 -16.86 15.41
C VAL A 176 7.50 -17.13 16.85
N ARG A 177 8.02 -18.33 17.19
CA ARG A 177 8.51 -18.63 18.55
C ARG A 177 9.60 -17.67 19.01
N ALA A 178 10.51 -17.33 18.11
CA ALA A 178 11.57 -16.37 18.43
C ALA A 178 11.01 -14.97 18.72
N ILE A 179 9.96 -14.53 18.02
CA ILE A 179 9.31 -13.24 18.26
C ILE A 179 8.49 -13.28 19.53
N GLU A 180 7.76 -14.37 19.82
CA GLU A 180 7.00 -14.57 21.08
C GLU A 180 7.88 -14.44 22.33
N ALA A 181 9.18 -14.77 22.22
CA ALA A 181 10.16 -14.62 23.28
C ALA A 181 10.73 -13.18 23.42
N MET A 182 10.40 -12.26 22.50
CA MET A 182 10.87 -10.88 22.54
C MET A 182 9.91 -10.00 23.33
N PRO A 183 10.40 -9.12 24.22
CA PRO A 183 9.51 -8.18 24.93
C PRO A 183 8.95 -7.10 24.02
N ASN A 184 7.75 -6.63 24.32
CA ASN A 184 7.12 -5.44 23.72
C ASN A 184 6.90 -5.50 22.21
N VAL A 185 6.88 -6.70 21.63
CA VAL A 185 6.44 -6.95 20.26
C VAL A 185 5.56 -8.20 20.22
N GLU A 186 4.68 -8.26 19.24
CA GLU A 186 3.84 -9.42 18.97
C GLU A 186 3.63 -9.63 17.48
N VAL A 187 3.36 -10.85 17.06
CA VAL A 187 2.93 -11.14 15.67
C VAL A 187 1.48 -10.68 15.52
N GLY A 188 1.26 -9.66 14.68
CA GLY A 188 -0.06 -9.09 14.40
C GLY A 188 -0.62 -9.46 13.05
N GLY A 189 0.20 -10.01 12.15
CA GLY A 189 -0.28 -10.36 10.83
C GLY A 189 0.79 -10.93 9.91
N VAL A 190 0.36 -11.26 8.70
CA VAL A 190 1.20 -11.77 7.61
C VAL A 190 0.89 -11.05 6.30
N CYS A 191 1.89 -10.90 5.45
CA CYS A 191 1.75 -10.38 4.09
C CYS A 191 2.71 -11.07 3.13
N SER A 192 2.38 -11.07 1.86
CA SER A 192 3.29 -11.31 0.74
C SER A 192 2.98 -10.30 -0.37
N PHE A 193 3.85 -10.17 -1.36
CA PHE A 193 3.68 -9.15 -2.41
C PHE A 193 4.33 -9.58 -3.72
N PRO A 194 3.56 -9.49 -4.82
CA PRO A 194 2.16 -9.07 -4.96
C PRO A 194 1.16 -10.22 -4.78
N CYS A 195 0.01 -9.97 -4.15
CA CYS A 195 -1.06 -10.99 -4.02
C CYS A 195 -2.05 -10.98 -5.19
N PHE A 196 -2.19 -9.84 -5.86
CA PHE A 196 -3.06 -9.65 -7.02
C PHE A 196 -2.34 -8.82 -8.08
N LEU A 197 -2.46 -9.21 -9.35
CA LEU A 197 -1.97 -8.44 -10.49
C LEU A 197 -2.97 -8.45 -11.63
N TYR A 198 -2.94 -7.39 -12.45
CA TYR A 198 -3.68 -7.35 -13.70
C TYR A 198 -3.03 -8.28 -14.72
N ASP A 199 -3.83 -9.14 -15.31
CA ASP A 199 -3.44 -10.03 -16.40
C ASP A 199 -3.97 -9.49 -17.72
N GLU A 200 -3.07 -9.22 -18.67
CA GLU A 200 -3.44 -8.64 -19.97
C GLU A 200 -4.22 -9.60 -20.85
N ALA A 201 -4.03 -10.92 -20.70
CA ALA A 201 -4.75 -11.90 -21.49
C ALA A 201 -6.18 -12.10 -20.99
N ALA A 202 -6.35 -12.14 -19.66
CA ALA A 202 -7.66 -12.20 -19.03
C ALA A 202 -8.40 -10.87 -19.02
N GLN A 203 -7.69 -9.76 -19.24
CA GLN A 203 -8.20 -8.38 -19.07
C GLN A 203 -8.80 -8.17 -17.67
N ASP A 204 -8.23 -8.80 -16.65
CA ASP A 204 -8.74 -8.73 -15.27
C ASP A 204 -7.63 -8.81 -14.24
N ILE A 205 -7.96 -8.52 -12.97
CA ILE A 205 -7.07 -8.68 -11.84
C ILE A 205 -7.15 -10.14 -11.39
N LEU A 206 -6.00 -10.83 -11.37
CA LEU A 206 -5.92 -12.23 -10.98
C LEU A 206 -5.09 -12.42 -9.71
N PRO A 207 -5.41 -13.46 -8.89
CA PRO A 207 -4.60 -13.82 -7.75
C PRO A 207 -3.24 -14.39 -8.19
N MET A 208 -2.19 -14.01 -7.46
CA MET A 208 -0.83 -14.52 -7.62
C MET A 208 -0.55 -15.67 -6.64
N PRO A 209 0.47 -16.50 -6.89
CA PRO A 209 0.89 -17.55 -5.94
C PRO A 209 1.10 -17.02 -4.51
N ASN A 210 1.61 -15.80 -4.37
CA ASN A 210 1.80 -15.09 -3.10
C ASN A 210 0.54 -15.03 -2.22
N LEU A 211 -0.65 -15.00 -2.82
CA LEU A 211 -1.90 -15.05 -2.07
C LEU A 211 -2.03 -16.36 -1.31
N ARG A 212 -1.72 -17.49 -1.95
CA ARG A 212 -1.74 -18.81 -1.31
C ARG A 212 -0.71 -18.89 -0.17
N THR A 213 0.46 -18.29 -0.36
CA THR A 213 1.49 -18.18 0.68
C THR A 213 0.97 -17.46 1.93
N VAL A 214 0.28 -16.32 1.76
CA VAL A 214 -0.37 -15.59 2.88
C VAL A 214 -1.44 -16.45 3.55
N GLN A 215 -2.27 -17.14 2.78
CA GLN A 215 -3.32 -18.02 3.31
C GLN A 215 -2.73 -19.17 4.13
N THR A 216 -1.72 -19.86 3.59
CA THR A 216 -1.01 -20.94 4.30
C THR A 216 -0.35 -20.44 5.59
N ALA A 217 0.33 -19.30 5.55
CA ALA A 217 0.92 -18.68 6.74
C ALA A 217 -0.14 -18.36 7.81
N ALA A 218 -1.29 -17.82 7.40
CA ALA A 218 -2.39 -17.53 8.30
C ALA A 218 -2.98 -18.80 8.94
N GLU A 219 -3.10 -19.89 8.18
CA GLU A 219 -3.54 -21.20 8.70
C GLU A 219 -2.56 -21.74 9.74
N MET A 220 -1.26 -21.67 9.48
CA MET A 220 -0.22 -22.07 10.43
C MET A 220 -0.31 -21.27 11.75
N LEU A 221 -0.50 -19.95 11.66
CA LEU A 221 -0.65 -19.09 12.83
C LEU A 221 -1.95 -19.37 13.59
N ARG A 222 -3.06 -19.58 12.88
CA ARG A 222 -4.35 -19.96 13.51
C ARG A 222 -4.26 -21.28 14.23
N ALA A 223 -3.55 -22.27 13.71
CA ALA A 223 -3.27 -23.55 14.35
C ALA A 223 -2.46 -23.38 15.64
N ARG A 224 -1.65 -22.33 15.76
CA ARG A 224 -0.95 -21.94 17.01
C ARG A 224 -1.82 -21.15 17.99
N GLY A 225 -3.05 -20.81 17.65
CA GLY A 225 -3.99 -20.09 18.53
C GLY A 225 -4.15 -18.61 18.23
N TYR A 226 -3.47 -18.06 17.22
CA TYR A 226 -3.72 -16.67 16.79
C TYR A 226 -5.12 -16.53 16.23
N ARG A 227 -5.88 -15.51 16.67
CA ARG A 227 -7.27 -15.28 16.23
C ARG A 227 -7.43 -13.99 15.42
N ASP A 228 -6.85 -12.91 15.91
CA ASP A 228 -7.00 -11.57 15.33
C ASP A 228 -5.78 -11.22 14.45
N LEU A 229 -5.62 -11.96 13.37
CA LEU A 229 -4.51 -11.76 12.43
C LEU A 229 -4.91 -10.78 11.32
N MET A 230 -4.04 -9.83 11.07
CA MET A 230 -4.10 -9.02 9.85
C MET A 230 -3.54 -9.83 8.68
N LEU A 231 -4.40 -10.13 7.71
CA LEU A 231 -4.00 -10.69 6.43
C LEU A 231 -3.95 -9.54 5.41
N ASN A 232 -2.76 -9.05 5.17
CA ASN A 232 -2.57 -7.98 4.22
C ASN A 232 -2.19 -8.60 2.86
N THR A 233 -3.09 -8.43 1.88
CA THR A 233 -2.97 -9.01 0.53
C THR A 233 -2.80 -7.89 -0.51
N PRO A 234 -1.64 -7.20 -0.50
CA PRO A 234 -1.42 -6.00 -1.28
C PRO A 234 -1.28 -6.27 -2.77
N SER A 235 -1.45 -5.22 -3.49
CA SER A 235 -1.38 -4.95 -4.92
C SER A 235 -2.76 -4.89 -5.59
N ALA A 236 -2.86 -4.06 -6.61
CA ALA A 236 -4.05 -3.81 -7.43
C ALA A 236 -5.34 -3.48 -6.63
N THR A 237 -5.22 -2.94 -5.40
CA THR A 237 -6.38 -2.60 -4.56
C THR A 237 -7.19 -1.46 -5.18
N CYS A 238 -8.42 -1.77 -5.54
CA CYS A 238 -9.44 -0.86 -6.07
C CYS A 238 -10.83 -1.43 -5.78
N THR A 239 -11.88 -0.71 -6.10
CA THR A 239 -13.28 -1.14 -5.87
C THR A 239 -13.54 -2.55 -6.43
N HIS A 240 -13.04 -2.83 -7.64
CA HIS A 240 -13.19 -4.13 -8.29
C HIS A 240 -12.51 -5.29 -7.53
N SER A 241 -11.30 -5.09 -7.00
CA SER A 241 -10.52 -6.16 -6.35
C SER A 241 -10.87 -6.38 -4.88
N ILE A 242 -11.51 -5.44 -4.20
CA ILE A 242 -11.86 -5.57 -2.77
C ILE A 242 -12.71 -6.80 -2.46
N PRO A 243 -13.77 -7.13 -3.24
CA PRO A 243 -14.51 -8.39 -3.02
C PRO A 243 -13.64 -9.63 -3.16
N MET A 244 -12.65 -9.62 -4.06
CA MET A 244 -11.70 -10.71 -4.25
C MET A 244 -10.76 -10.85 -3.04
N ILE A 245 -10.28 -9.73 -2.49
CA ILE A 245 -9.50 -9.68 -1.25
C ILE A 245 -10.30 -10.31 -0.10
N ALA A 246 -11.56 -9.92 0.07
CA ALA A 246 -12.43 -10.46 1.11
C ALA A 246 -12.67 -11.97 0.93
N ALA A 247 -13.01 -12.40 -0.29
CA ALA A 247 -13.24 -13.82 -0.60
C ALA A 247 -11.99 -14.69 -0.35
N ALA A 248 -10.79 -14.11 -0.49
CA ALA A 248 -9.53 -14.78 -0.19
C ALA A 248 -9.17 -14.76 1.31
N GLY A 249 -10.00 -14.17 2.17
CA GLY A 249 -9.75 -14.03 3.60
C GLY A 249 -8.83 -12.87 3.96
N GLY A 250 -8.52 -12.00 3.02
CA GLY A 250 -7.76 -10.77 3.25
C GLY A 250 -8.57 -9.80 4.14
N THR A 251 -7.91 -9.21 5.12
CA THR A 251 -8.54 -8.28 6.07
C THR A 251 -8.24 -6.82 5.78
N HIS A 252 -7.17 -6.56 5.03
CA HIS A 252 -6.69 -5.22 4.72
C HIS A 252 -6.28 -5.10 3.25
N GLY A 253 -6.61 -3.95 2.66
CA GLY A 253 -6.18 -3.50 1.35
C GLY A 253 -5.27 -2.27 1.44
N GLU A 254 -4.47 -2.04 0.40
CA GLU A 254 -3.51 -0.92 0.32
C GLU A 254 -3.70 -0.14 -0.99
N PRO A 255 -4.85 0.55 -1.21
CA PRO A 255 -5.06 1.32 -2.42
C PRO A 255 -4.02 2.42 -2.56
N GLY A 256 -3.41 2.48 -3.72
CA GLY A 256 -2.49 3.52 -4.15
C GLY A 256 -2.94 4.04 -5.52
N HIS A 257 -2.61 3.31 -6.59
CA HIS A 257 -3.09 3.64 -7.93
C HIS A 257 -4.62 3.56 -8.07
N GLY A 258 -5.32 2.79 -7.24
CA GLY A 258 -6.77 2.82 -7.15
C GLY A 258 -7.28 4.22 -6.79
N LEU A 259 -6.66 4.90 -5.81
CA LEU A 259 -7.03 6.26 -5.42
C LEU A 259 -6.95 7.27 -6.57
N THR A 260 -6.05 7.05 -7.51
CA THR A 260 -5.87 7.91 -8.68
C THR A 260 -6.54 7.38 -9.95
N GLY A 261 -7.24 6.24 -9.89
CA GLY A 261 -7.87 5.61 -11.05
C GLY A 261 -6.86 5.22 -12.14
N THR A 262 -5.65 4.81 -11.77
CA THR A 262 -4.54 4.56 -12.71
C THR A 262 -3.88 3.20 -12.53
N THR A 263 -4.63 2.19 -12.09
CA THR A 263 -4.17 0.80 -12.20
C THR A 263 -4.27 0.33 -13.66
N PRO A 264 -3.55 -0.70 -14.08
CA PRO A 264 -3.72 -1.28 -15.42
C PRO A 264 -5.18 -1.69 -15.71
N TYR A 265 -5.92 -2.14 -14.71
CA TYR A 265 -7.35 -2.43 -14.81
C TYR A 265 -8.15 -1.22 -15.33
N HIS A 266 -7.94 -0.02 -14.77
CA HIS A 266 -8.63 1.21 -15.19
C HIS A 266 -8.29 1.62 -16.63
N ALA A 267 -7.12 1.24 -17.13
CA ALA A 267 -6.73 1.52 -18.51
C ALA A 267 -7.48 0.64 -19.54
N GLY A 268 -7.84 -0.57 -19.13
CA GLY A 268 -8.59 -1.53 -19.96
C GLY A 268 -10.12 -1.44 -19.80
N HIS A 269 -10.61 -0.82 -18.71
CA HIS A 269 -12.02 -0.79 -18.34
C HIS A 269 -12.55 0.63 -18.23
N PRO A 270 -13.10 1.20 -19.32
CA PRO A 270 -13.63 2.57 -19.31
C PRO A 270 -14.80 2.75 -18.33
N ASP A 271 -15.49 1.67 -17.94
CA ASP A 271 -16.60 1.69 -17.00
C ASP A 271 -16.18 1.42 -15.54
N ALA A 272 -14.87 1.29 -15.26
CA ALA A 272 -14.39 1.14 -13.89
C ALA A 272 -14.86 2.30 -13.00
N GLU A 273 -15.14 1.99 -11.73
CA GLU A 273 -15.70 2.97 -10.78
C GLU A 273 -14.76 4.18 -10.62
N GLU A 274 -13.48 3.94 -10.36
CA GLU A 274 -12.50 5.01 -10.17
C GLU A 274 -12.13 5.68 -11.49
N ARG A 275 -12.03 7.01 -11.46
CA ARG A 275 -11.64 7.84 -12.59
C ARG A 275 -10.20 8.34 -12.46
N PRO A 276 -9.47 8.55 -13.57
CA PRO A 276 -8.12 9.10 -13.53
C PRO A 276 -8.12 10.50 -12.88
N GLY A 277 -7.38 10.64 -11.78
CA GLY A 277 -7.31 11.84 -10.94
C GLY A 277 -5.95 12.53 -10.95
N TYR A 278 -5.02 12.17 -11.86
CA TYR A 278 -3.76 12.90 -11.97
C TYR A 278 -3.22 12.95 -13.40
N LEU A 279 -2.44 13.99 -13.67
CA LEU A 279 -1.84 14.26 -14.98
C LEU A 279 -0.38 14.74 -14.80
N TYR A 280 0.54 14.23 -15.61
CA TYR A 280 1.90 14.75 -15.72
C TYR A 280 2.01 15.64 -16.96
N VAL A 281 2.40 16.89 -16.75
CA VAL A 281 2.60 17.90 -17.80
C VAL A 281 4.07 18.14 -18.00
N CYS A 282 4.62 17.73 -19.15
CA CYS A 282 6.05 17.85 -19.48
C CYS A 282 6.26 18.54 -20.84
N LEU A 283 7.50 18.93 -21.09
CA LEU A 283 7.98 19.37 -22.42
C LEU A 283 8.69 18.23 -23.13
N LEU A 284 8.57 18.23 -24.46
CA LEU A 284 9.46 17.43 -25.31
C LEU A 284 10.72 18.25 -25.59
N TYR A 285 11.84 17.84 -25.02
CA TYR A 285 13.12 18.54 -25.17
C TYR A 285 13.89 18.18 -26.44
N THR A 286 13.51 17.12 -27.12
CA THR A 286 14.19 16.62 -28.32
C THR A 286 13.20 16.38 -29.44
N SER A 287 13.73 16.24 -30.65
CA SER A 287 12.96 15.85 -31.83
C SER A 287 12.05 14.64 -31.54
N PRO A 288 10.98 14.50 -32.32
CA PRO A 288 9.91 13.58 -32.03
C PRO A 288 10.44 12.21 -31.59
N SER A 289 9.90 11.74 -30.52
CA SER A 289 10.07 10.34 -30.10
C SER A 289 9.71 9.44 -31.29
N PRO A 290 10.49 8.42 -31.58
CA PRO A 290 10.20 7.49 -32.66
C PRO A 290 8.86 6.81 -32.55
#